data_7e356c79b0f6fc2aba812ce3ba7b55fe
#
_entry.id   7e356c79b0f6fc2aba812ce3ba7b55fe
#
_cell.length_a   1.000
_cell.length_b   1.000
_cell.length_c   1.000
_cell.angle_alpha   90.00
_cell.angle_beta   90.00
_cell.angle_gamma   90.00
#
_symmetry.space_group_name_H-M   'P 1'
#
loop_
_entity.id
_entity.type
_entity.pdbx_description
1 polymer ?
#
loop_
_entity_poly.entity_id
_entity_poly.type
_entity_poly.pdbx_seq_one_letter_code
_entity_poly.pdbx_strand_id
1 'polypeptide(L)'
;EGESQEMFQKRCVRGFARCVEQCLKDGLHTAALVVHGGTIMSILGACADADRSYFDWQVKNAQGYEVLVEEKKWRESQKIQVAGKYTQEGFDKTW
;
A
#
# COMPACT_ATOMS: atom_id res chain seq x y z
N GLU A 1 -2.72 -22.17 15.57
CA GLU A 1 -3.46 -21.18 16.26
C GLU A 1 -3.21 -19.80 15.71
N GLY A 2 -4.16 -19.22 15.15
CA GLY A 2 -4.08 -17.91 14.60
C GLY A 2 -3.57 -17.91 13.19
N GLU A 3 -3.43 -16.74 12.69
CA GLU A 3 -3.13 -16.47 11.30
C GLU A 3 -1.62 -16.45 11.07
N SER A 4 -1.14 -17.15 10.04
CA SER A 4 0.26 -17.06 9.65
C SER A 4 0.54 -15.68 9.04
N GLN A 5 1.82 -15.31 8.94
CA GLN A 5 2.20 -14.05 8.31
C GLN A 5 1.75 -14.02 6.85
N GLU A 6 1.87 -15.14 6.16
CA GLU A 6 1.44 -15.23 4.76
C GLU A 6 -0.07 -15.02 4.63
N MET A 7 -0.86 -15.63 5.51
CA MET A 7 -2.31 -15.46 5.48
C MET A 7 -2.71 -14.03 5.80
N PHE A 8 -2.02 -13.41 6.77
CA PHE A 8 -2.25 -12.03 7.13
C PHE A 8 -1.96 -11.11 5.93
N GLN A 9 -0.84 -11.32 5.25
CA GLN A 9 -0.47 -10.53 4.09
C GLN A 9 -1.50 -10.66 2.98
N LYS A 10 -1.96 -11.88 2.69
CA LYS A 10 -2.99 -12.11 1.66
C LYS A 10 -4.28 -11.40 2.01
N ARG A 11 -4.68 -11.42 3.28
CA ARG A 11 -5.89 -10.74 3.73
C ARG A 11 -5.79 -9.24 3.55
N CYS A 12 -4.64 -8.66 3.90
CA CYS A 12 -4.40 -7.23 3.75
C CYS A 12 -4.43 -6.83 2.28
N VAL A 13 -3.82 -7.62 1.42
CA VAL A 13 -3.80 -7.34 -0.03
C VAL A 13 -5.21 -7.42 -0.61
N ARG A 14 -6.00 -8.41 -0.21
CA ARG A 14 -7.39 -8.51 -0.67
C ARG A 14 -8.22 -7.30 -0.24
N GLY A 15 -8.04 -6.85 1.00
CA GLY A 15 -8.74 -5.67 1.50
C GLY A 15 -8.34 -4.43 0.73
N PHE A 16 -7.05 -4.27 0.47
CA PHE A 16 -6.55 -3.14 -0.31
C PHE A 16 -7.11 -3.19 -1.74
N ALA A 17 -7.10 -4.36 -2.36
CA ALA A 17 -7.63 -4.53 -3.71
C ALA A 17 -9.10 -4.11 -3.80
N ARG A 18 -9.91 -4.47 -2.80
CA ARG A 18 -11.31 -4.05 -2.76
C ARG A 18 -11.44 -2.55 -2.69
N CYS A 19 -10.58 -1.89 -1.88
CA CYS A 19 -10.59 -0.43 -1.78
C CYS A 19 -10.23 0.21 -3.11
N VAL A 20 -9.21 -0.31 -3.80
CA VAL A 20 -8.81 0.22 -5.10
C VAL A 20 -9.93 0.05 -6.12
N GLU A 21 -10.52 -1.13 -6.19
CA GLU A 21 -11.60 -1.39 -7.14
C GLU A 21 -12.80 -0.49 -6.88
N GLN A 22 -13.13 -0.26 -5.60
CA GLN A 22 -14.24 0.63 -5.25
C GLN A 22 -13.93 2.08 -5.67
N CYS A 23 -12.70 2.54 -5.45
CA CYS A 23 -12.30 3.88 -5.85
C CYS A 23 -12.38 4.05 -7.36
N LEU A 24 -11.91 3.06 -8.11
CA LEU A 24 -11.96 3.11 -9.57
C LEU A 24 -13.41 3.13 -10.06
N LYS A 25 -14.27 2.30 -9.47
CA LYS A 25 -15.67 2.23 -9.82
C LYS A 25 -16.39 3.55 -9.57
N ASP A 26 -16.06 4.20 -8.46
CA ASP A 26 -16.71 5.46 -8.05
C ASP A 26 -16.07 6.69 -8.69
N GLY A 27 -15.01 6.50 -9.47
CA GLY A 27 -14.33 7.62 -10.13
C GLY A 27 -13.60 8.54 -9.17
N LEU A 28 -13.17 8.01 -8.03
CA LEU A 28 -12.43 8.80 -7.05
C LEU A 28 -10.98 8.96 -7.50
N HIS A 29 -10.46 10.18 -7.32
CA HIS A 29 -9.08 10.49 -7.69
C HIS A 29 -8.13 10.41 -6.50
N THR A 30 -8.65 10.48 -5.28
CA THR A 30 -7.83 10.48 -4.08
C THR A 30 -8.58 9.77 -2.95
N ALA A 31 -7.87 8.96 -2.20
CA ALA A 31 -8.41 8.29 -1.03
C ALA A 31 -7.32 8.17 0.02
N ALA A 32 -7.70 8.13 1.29
CA ALA A 32 -6.78 7.92 2.38
C ALA A 32 -7.20 6.68 3.14
N LEU A 33 -6.21 5.84 3.47
CA LEU A 33 -6.42 4.65 4.27
C LEU A 33 -5.60 4.78 5.54
N VAL A 34 -6.25 4.59 6.68
CA VAL A 34 -5.57 4.64 7.98
C VAL A 34 -5.52 3.22 8.52
N VAL A 35 -4.35 2.64 8.50
CA VAL A 35 -4.16 1.24 8.89
C VAL A 35 -2.89 1.09 9.72
N HIS A 36 -2.73 -0.08 10.33
CA HIS A 36 -1.54 -0.37 11.12
C HIS A 36 -0.32 -0.62 10.24
N GLY A 37 0.87 -0.43 10.83
CA GLY A 37 2.12 -0.58 10.11
C GLY A 37 2.31 -1.95 9.45
N GLY A 38 1.89 -3.03 10.12
CA GLY A 38 1.96 -4.36 9.54
C GLY A 38 1.10 -4.51 8.29
N THR A 39 -0.04 -3.85 8.26
CA THR A 39 -0.91 -3.82 7.07
C THR A 39 -0.22 -3.08 5.93
N ILE A 40 0.41 -1.93 6.21
CA ILE A 40 1.15 -1.17 5.20
C ILE A 40 2.28 -2.01 4.61
N MET A 41 3.07 -2.65 5.46
CA MET A 41 4.18 -3.50 5.02
C MET A 41 3.70 -4.66 4.15
N SER A 42 2.56 -5.26 4.51
CA SER A 42 1.99 -6.37 3.77
C SER A 42 1.54 -5.92 2.38
N ILE A 43 0.85 -4.80 2.29
CA ILE A 43 0.35 -4.28 1.02
C ILE A 43 1.51 -3.87 0.12
N LEU A 44 2.43 -3.07 0.63
CA LEU A 44 3.54 -2.58 -0.18
C LEU A 44 4.54 -3.68 -0.52
N GLY A 45 4.75 -4.63 0.39
CA GLY A 45 5.60 -5.78 0.11
C GLY A 45 5.11 -6.61 -1.05
N ALA A 46 3.79 -6.68 -1.25
CA ALA A 46 3.18 -7.47 -2.33
C ALA A 46 2.92 -6.65 -3.58
N CYS A 47 2.50 -5.39 -3.44
CA CYS A 47 1.96 -4.62 -4.56
C CYS A 47 2.88 -3.51 -5.07
N ALA A 48 3.84 -3.04 -4.26
CA ALA A 48 4.70 -1.94 -4.71
C ALA A 48 5.59 -2.38 -5.87
N ASP A 49 5.62 -1.54 -6.90
CA ASP A 49 6.48 -1.76 -8.06
C ASP A 49 7.85 -1.17 -7.76
N ALA A 50 8.58 -1.84 -6.84
CA ALA A 50 9.89 -1.41 -6.39
C ALA A 50 10.66 -2.62 -5.89
N ASP A 51 11.98 -2.55 -6.00
CA ASP A 51 12.85 -3.63 -5.57
C ASP A 51 13.17 -3.48 -4.08
N ARG A 52 12.15 -3.73 -3.26
CA ARG A 52 12.27 -3.61 -1.81
C ARG A 52 11.55 -4.76 -1.13
N SER A 53 12.09 -5.20 0.01
CA SER A 53 11.51 -6.30 0.76
C SER A 53 10.40 -5.80 1.68
N TYR A 54 9.65 -6.74 2.25
CA TYR A 54 8.59 -6.46 3.20
C TYR A 54 9.05 -5.50 4.32
N PHE A 55 10.22 -5.75 4.90
CA PHE A 55 10.71 -4.95 6.04
C PHE A 55 11.17 -3.56 5.64
N ASP A 56 11.47 -3.34 4.36
CA ASP A 56 11.88 -2.01 3.89
C ASP A 56 10.73 -1.01 3.95
N TRP A 57 9.50 -1.48 4.04
CA TRP A 57 8.32 -0.62 4.09
C TRP A 57 7.88 -0.27 5.51
N GLN A 58 8.69 -0.57 6.50
CA GLN A 58 8.38 -0.32 7.90
C GLN A 58 8.14 1.17 8.15
N VAL A 59 7.11 1.47 8.94
CA VAL A 59 6.78 2.86 9.31
C VAL A 59 6.62 2.98 10.81
N LYS A 60 6.90 4.17 11.31
CA LYS A 60 6.61 4.55 12.70
C LYS A 60 5.21 5.12 12.77
N ASN A 61 4.71 5.31 13.99
CA ASN A 61 3.41 5.95 14.19
C ASN A 61 3.37 7.31 13.51
N ALA A 62 2.23 7.64 12.92
CA ALA A 62 2.00 8.89 12.21
C ALA A 62 2.84 9.06 10.94
N GLN A 63 3.36 7.97 10.42
CA GLN A 63 4.04 7.94 9.12
C GLN A 63 3.21 7.14 8.13
N GLY A 64 3.45 7.34 6.85
CA GLY A 64 2.74 6.61 5.82
C GLY A 64 3.34 6.86 4.45
N TYR A 65 2.69 6.34 3.44
CA TYR A 65 3.16 6.46 2.05
C TYR A 65 2.08 7.04 1.17
N GLU A 66 2.51 7.77 0.16
CA GLU A 66 1.64 8.16 -0.93
C GLU A 66 1.90 7.21 -2.09
N VAL A 67 0.82 6.62 -2.61
CA VAL A 67 0.94 5.68 -3.72
C VAL A 67 0.07 6.14 -4.87
N LEU A 68 0.51 5.79 -6.08
CA LEU A 68 -0.22 6.07 -7.31
C LEU A 68 -0.71 4.76 -7.87
N VAL A 69 -1.99 4.72 -8.21
CA VAL A 69 -2.61 3.56 -8.83
C VAL A 69 -3.01 3.94 -10.24
N GLU A 70 -2.32 3.37 -11.21
CA GLU A 70 -2.71 3.53 -12.61
C GLU A 70 -3.64 2.38 -12.96
N GLU A 71 -4.83 2.68 -13.43
CA GLU A 71 -5.87 1.67 -13.63
C GLU A 71 -5.40 0.52 -14.51
N LYS A 72 -4.77 0.83 -15.64
CA LYS A 72 -4.32 -0.20 -16.57
C LYS A 72 -3.31 -1.13 -15.92
N LYS A 73 -2.31 -0.57 -15.26
CA LYS A 73 -1.26 -1.34 -14.61
C LYS A 73 -1.82 -2.17 -13.45
N TRP A 74 -2.73 -1.59 -12.70
CA TRP A 74 -3.40 -2.30 -11.62
C TRP A 74 -4.16 -3.53 -12.13
N ARG A 75 -4.91 -3.36 -13.22
CA ARG A 75 -5.70 -4.46 -13.77
C ARG A 75 -4.83 -5.55 -14.39
N GLU A 76 -3.65 -5.20 -14.89
CA GLU A 76 -2.74 -6.17 -15.49
C GLU A 76 -1.92 -6.93 -14.46
N SER A 77 -1.45 -6.27 -13.40
CA SER A 77 -0.48 -6.87 -12.49
C SER A 77 -0.73 -6.60 -11.01
N GLN A 78 -1.72 -5.79 -10.67
CA GLN A 78 -1.98 -5.32 -9.31
C GLN A 78 -0.75 -4.68 -8.67
N LYS A 79 0.02 -3.94 -9.45
CA LYS A 79 1.18 -3.20 -8.96
C LYS A 79 0.85 -1.72 -8.83
N ILE A 80 1.43 -1.09 -7.82
CA ILE A 80 1.25 0.33 -7.54
C ILE A 80 2.62 0.98 -7.41
N GLN A 81 2.66 2.29 -7.62
CA GLN A 81 3.89 3.06 -7.55
C GLN A 81 3.90 3.86 -6.24
N VAL A 82 4.98 3.77 -5.50
CA VAL A 82 5.14 4.58 -4.29
C VAL A 82 5.73 5.92 -4.70
N ALA A 83 4.98 6.99 -4.46
CA ALA A 83 5.38 8.34 -4.81
C ALA A 83 6.29 8.97 -3.76
N GLY A 84 6.11 8.59 -2.48
CA GLY A 84 6.94 9.12 -1.41
C GLY A 84 6.43 8.68 -0.05
N LYS A 85 7.12 9.13 0.98
CA LYS A 85 6.82 8.77 2.36
C LYS A 85 6.50 10.04 3.17
N TYR A 86 5.44 9.99 3.94
CA TYR A 86 5.10 11.04 4.89
C TYR A 86 5.76 10.75 6.22
N THR A 87 6.51 11.72 6.74
CA THR A 87 7.16 11.63 8.03
C THR A 87 6.79 12.85 8.86
N GLN A 88 7.27 12.93 10.10
CA GLN A 88 7.06 14.11 10.93
C GLN A 88 7.64 15.37 10.32
N GLU A 89 8.64 15.22 9.43
CA GLU A 89 9.30 16.35 8.78
C GLU A 89 8.62 16.72 7.46
N GLY A 90 7.61 15.99 7.04
CA GLY A 90 6.88 16.27 5.83
C GLY A 90 6.95 15.15 4.82
N PHE A 91 6.79 15.50 3.55
CA PHE A 91 6.73 14.52 2.47
C PHE A 91 8.09 14.36 1.82
N ASP A 92 8.59 13.13 1.81
CA ASP A 92 9.89 12.78 1.23
C ASP A 92 9.67 12.04 -0.09
N LYS A 93 10.00 12.72 -1.19
CA LYS A 93 9.85 12.14 -2.54
C LYS A 93 11.02 11.24 -2.93
N THR A 94 12.12 11.32 -2.21
CA THR A 94 13.32 10.56 -2.55
C THR A 94 13.32 9.18 -1.91
N TRP A 95 12.38 8.93 -1.04
CA TRP A 95 12.26 7.65 -0.38
C TRP A 95 11.77 6.57 -1.35
#